data_1573c174f7853bd718dd7b0f66195e31
#
_entry.id   1573c174f7853bd718dd7b0f66195e31
#
_cell.length_a   1.000
_cell.length_b   1.000
_cell.length_c   1.000
_cell.angle_alpha   90.00
_cell.angle_beta   90.00
_cell.angle_gamma   90.00
#
_symmetry.space_group_name_H-M   'P 1'
#
loop_
_entity.id
_entity.type
_entity.pdbx_description
1 polymer ?
#
loop_
_entity_poly.entity_id
_entity_poly.type
_entity_poly.pdbx_seq_one_letter_code
_entity_poly.pdbx_strand_id
1 'polypeptide(L)'
;MIDRKINLPGYFKSPWPVECGGNRRQKSVNGSLEAKDSQPKVQSISSDRWNVMVIRRDKDEFYLGGTMPYFFGPEPYGWIQKFDSKTLEVLAESPKLPCGGHVWCGAIAAHENGNIIKVNGNYMHSLNSNCELLREKKLPINRAHNGLLILSDGTIITKDCRLEGQGNSFITRLDPDSLELIHEPFALPEGSMGRIASEFNDQGEFIYVPGIERILRIKVNSNSLELDDSWMPKYRDSNGPHGLAWDGCISDGSIWLMDNGDIQSVRDIYGT
;
A
#
# COMPACT_ATOMS: atom_id res chain seq x y z
N MET A 1 2.60 11.41 27.89
CA MET A 1 2.42 10.79 26.57
C MET A 1 3.69 11.11 25.78
N ILE A 2 4.54 10.11 25.57
CA ILE A 2 5.72 10.28 24.70
C ILE A 2 5.19 10.18 23.29
N ASP A 3 4.97 11.32 22.64
CA ASP A 3 4.65 11.42 21.22
C ASP A 3 5.91 11.03 20.44
N ARG A 4 6.17 9.75 20.32
CA ARG A 4 7.20 9.25 19.43
C ARG A 4 6.67 9.46 18.01
N LYS A 5 6.93 10.66 17.47
CA LYS A 5 6.77 10.90 16.03
C LYS A 5 7.59 9.85 15.30
N ILE A 6 6.94 8.94 14.65
CA ILE A 6 7.59 8.01 13.74
C ILE A 6 8.10 8.89 12.61
N ASN A 7 9.40 9.16 12.58
CA ASN A 7 10.01 9.89 11.49
C ASN A 7 10.27 8.89 10.37
N LEU A 8 9.31 8.78 9.44
CA LEU A 8 9.45 8.01 8.22
C LEU A 8 9.90 8.97 7.12
N PRO A 9 11.16 8.93 6.67
CA PRO A 9 11.59 9.73 5.53
C PRO A 9 10.68 9.53 4.33
N GLY A 10 10.47 10.60 3.54
CA GLY A 10 9.57 10.58 2.40
C GLY A 10 8.09 10.75 2.72
N TYR A 11 7.66 10.39 3.94
CA TYR A 11 6.27 10.53 4.36
C TYR A 11 5.99 11.84 5.09
N PHE A 12 4.75 12.31 4.98
CA PHE A 12 4.28 13.40 5.81
C PHE A 12 4.40 13.03 7.30
N LYS A 13 4.82 13.97 8.14
CA LYS A 13 5.05 13.73 9.58
C LYS A 13 3.74 13.45 10.31
N SER A 14 3.33 12.21 10.30
CA SER A 14 2.08 11.72 10.85
C SER A 14 2.29 10.39 11.55
N PRO A 15 1.45 10.03 12.54
CA PRO A 15 1.50 8.69 13.14
C PRO A 15 0.96 7.58 12.23
N TRP A 16 0.24 7.91 11.13
CA TRP A 16 -0.35 6.94 10.22
C TRP A 16 -0.39 7.43 8.76
N PRO A 17 0.78 7.77 8.15
CA PRO A 17 0.84 8.42 6.84
C PRO A 17 0.56 7.48 5.66
N VAL A 18 0.56 6.17 5.88
CA VAL A 18 0.35 5.15 4.86
C VAL A 18 -0.45 3.98 5.44
N GLU A 19 -1.03 3.18 4.57
CA GLU A 19 -1.67 1.94 4.96
C GLU A 19 -0.79 1.10 5.89
N CYS A 20 -1.39 0.57 6.95
CA CYS A 20 -0.70 -0.18 8.01
C CYS A 20 0.31 0.63 8.84
N GLY A 21 0.25 1.96 8.78
CA GLY A 21 0.96 2.87 9.69
C GLY A 21 2.38 3.24 9.29
N GLY A 22 3.02 2.50 8.39
CA GLY A 22 4.39 2.76 7.96
C GLY A 22 4.96 1.69 7.04
N ASN A 23 6.18 1.90 6.56
CA ASN A 23 6.87 1.00 5.63
C ASN A 23 7.02 -0.43 6.14
N ARG A 24 7.22 -0.60 7.43
CA ARG A 24 7.32 -1.92 8.07
C ARG A 24 5.97 -2.62 8.25
N ARG A 25 4.85 -1.94 7.97
CA ARG A 25 3.48 -2.46 8.02
C ARG A 25 3.07 -3.10 9.36
N GLN A 26 3.56 -2.56 10.46
CA GLN A 26 3.37 -3.13 11.80
C GLN A 26 1.94 -2.96 12.36
N LYS A 27 1.10 -2.15 11.71
CA LYS A 27 -0.30 -1.90 12.11
C LYS A 27 -0.43 -1.44 13.57
N SER A 28 0.56 -0.76 14.07
CA SER A 28 0.62 -0.29 15.45
C SER A 28 0.97 1.18 15.52
N VAL A 29 0.46 1.85 16.53
CA VAL A 29 0.85 3.20 16.92
C VAL A 29 1.50 3.15 18.29
N ASN A 30 2.47 4.02 18.54
CA ASN A 30 3.03 4.16 19.89
C ASN A 30 2.02 4.89 20.78
N GLY A 31 1.47 4.19 21.74
CA GLY A 31 0.51 4.73 22.71
C GLY A 31 -0.24 3.63 23.43
N SER A 32 -0.79 3.96 24.58
CA SER A 32 -1.74 3.10 25.29
C SER A 32 -3.13 3.72 25.25
N LEU A 33 -4.14 2.90 25.02
CA LEU A 33 -5.52 3.28 25.32
C LEU A 33 -5.72 3.13 26.84
N GLU A 34 -5.52 4.22 27.55
CA GLU A 34 -5.91 4.25 28.96
C GLU A 34 -7.42 4.44 29.04
N ALA A 35 -8.15 3.35 29.18
CA ALA A 35 -9.56 3.40 29.57
C ALA A 35 -9.61 3.68 31.09
N LYS A 36 -9.52 4.93 31.47
CA LYS A 36 -9.84 5.35 32.84
C LYS A 36 -11.36 5.29 33.00
N ASP A 37 -11.86 4.23 33.62
CA ASP A 37 -13.22 4.09 34.18
C ASP A 37 -14.42 4.38 33.25
N SER A 38 -14.23 4.49 31.93
CA SER A 38 -15.32 4.71 31.00
C SER A 38 -15.34 3.66 29.90
N GLN A 39 -16.52 3.18 29.58
CA GLN A 39 -16.69 2.33 28.39
C GLN A 39 -16.29 3.10 27.12
N PRO A 40 -15.61 2.45 26.16
CA PRO A 40 -15.30 3.07 24.89
C PRO A 40 -16.57 3.59 24.20
N LYS A 41 -16.55 4.85 23.78
CA LYS A 41 -17.62 5.38 22.93
C LYS A 41 -17.31 5.01 21.48
N VAL A 42 -18.25 4.36 20.84
CA VAL A 42 -18.17 4.02 19.41
C VAL A 42 -19.06 4.98 18.63
N GLN A 43 -18.51 5.60 17.61
CA GLN A 43 -19.25 6.37 16.63
C GLN A 43 -19.10 5.71 15.26
N SER A 44 -20.18 5.57 14.54
CA SER A 44 -20.21 4.97 13.22
C SER A 44 -21.20 5.69 12.31
N ILE A 45 -20.88 5.70 11.02
CA ILE A 45 -21.78 6.14 9.94
C ILE A 45 -21.86 5.04 8.88
N SER A 46 -22.97 4.97 8.17
CA SER A 46 -23.10 4.12 6.99
C SER A 46 -22.49 4.82 5.79
N SER A 47 -21.85 4.05 4.91
CA SER A 47 -21.33 4.52 3.63
C SER A 47 -21.81 3.57 2.53
N ASP A 48 -22.09 4.11 1.36
CA ASP A 48 -22.35 3.36 0.13
C ASP A 48 -21.06 2.93 -0.58
N ARG A 49 -19.90 3.27 0.00
CA ARG A 49 -18.58 3.02 -0.56
C ARG A 49 -17.82 1.94 0.20
N TRP A 50 -17.07 1.17 -0.55
CA TRP A 50 -16.13 0.21 0.03
C TRP A 50 -14.86 0.94 0.47
N ASN A 51 -14.72 1.09 1.78
CA ASN A 51 -13.57 1.69 2.42
C ASN A 51 -12.54 0.63 2.71
N VAL A 52 -11.36 0.76 2.15
CA VAL A 52 -10.32 -0.24 2.33
C VAL A 52 -9.14 0.29 3.11
N MET A 53 -8.86 1.58 3.00
CA MET A 53 -7.66 2.17 3.58
C MET A 53 -7.97 3.50 4.22
N VAL A 54 -7.37 3.71 5.39
CA VAL A 54 -7.37 4.97 6.11
C VAL A 54 -5.95 5.44 6.30
N ILE A 55 -5.70 6.72 6.10
CA ILE A 55 -4.48 7.39 6.51
C ILE A 55 -4.81 8.64 7.34
N ARG A 56 -3.86 9.04 8.14
CA ARG A 56 -3.86 10.30 8.84
C ARG A 56 -2.68 11.12 8.34
N ARG A 57 -2.96 12.30 7.74
CA ARG A 57 -1.93 13.22 7.29
C ARG A 57 -1.52 14.16 8.41
N ASP A 58 -2.46 14.77 9.10
CA ASP A 58 -2.21 15.67 10.23
C ASP A 58 -3.19 15.36 11.38
N LYS A 59 -3.11 16.11 12.47
CA LYS A 59 -3.86 15.87 13.70
C LYS A 59 -5.36 15.67 13.46
N ASP A 60 -5.97 16.49 12.61
CA ASP A 60 -7.40 16.47 12.28
C ASP A 60 -7.65 16.17 10.79
N GLU A 61 -6.66 15.61 10.07
CA GLU A 61 -6.76 15.29 8.65
C GLU A 61 -6.73 13.79 8.43
N PHE A 62 -7.91 13.20 8.25
CA PHE A 62 -8.09 11.79 7.95
C PHE A 62 -8.62 11.61 6.53
N TYR A 63 -8.10 10.59 5.85
CA TYR A 63 -8.51 10.27 4.49
C TYR A 63 -8.87 8.80 4.40
N LEU A 64 -9.98 8.52 3.73
CA LEU A 64 -10.40 7.20 3.30
C LEU A 64 -10.17 7.07 1.79
N GLY A 65 -9.83 5.89 1.34
CA GLY A 65 -9.70 5.58 -0.07
C GLY A 65 -10.14 4.18 -0.41
N GLY A 66 -10.61 4.00 -1.63
CA GLY A 66 -11.08 2.72 -2.11
C GLY A 66 -11.33 2.70 -3.61
N THR A 67 -12.01 1.66 -4.08
CA THR A 67 -12.46 1.47 -5.45
C THR A 67 -13.95 1.16 -5.47
N MET A 68 -14.68 1.70 -6.43
CA MET A 68 -16.09 1.44 -6.67
C MET A 68 -16.31 0.98 -8.11
N PRO A 69 -17.14 -0.05 -8.33
CA PRO A 69 -17.56 -1.07 -7.37
C PRO A 69 -16.38 -1.91 -6.88
N TYR A 70 -16.50 -2.60 -5.76
CA TYR A 70 -15.37 -3.27 -5.13
C TYR A 70 -14.76 -4.40 -5.96
N PHE A 71 -15.56 -5.32 -6.48
CA PHE A 71 -15.07 -6.44 -7.30
C PHE A 71 -15.72 -6.51 -8.69
N PHE A 72 -16.99 -6.19 -8.81
CA PHE A 72 -17.74 -6.35 -10.04
C PHE A 72 -18.65 -5.17 -10.29
N GLY A 73 -18.69 -4.71 -11.51
CA GLY A 73 -19.59 -3.65 -11.95
C GLY A 73 -19.04 -2.90 -13.16
N PRO A 74 -19.89 -2.16 -13.86
CA PRO A 74 -19.47 -1.33 -14.96
C PRO A 74 -18.66 -0.12 -14.46
N GLU A 75 -17.68 0.29 -15.25
CA GLU A 75 -16.91 1.53 -15.06
C GLU A 75 -16.31 1.71 -13.65
N PRO A 76 -15.41 0.83 -13.23
CA PRO A 76 -14.78 0.96 -11.93
C PRO A 76 -13.93 2.24 -11.85
N TYR A 77 -13.93 2.86 -10.67
CA TYR A 77 -13.16 4.06 -10.39
C TYR A 77 -12.61 4.08 -8.97
N GLY A 78 -11.47 4.73 -8.78
CA GLY A 78 -10.93 5.02 -7.47
C GLY A 78 -11.54 6.29 -6.87
N TRP A 79 -11.43 6.42 -5.55
CA TRP A 79 -11.91 7.61 -4.83
C TRP A 79 -11.09 7.84 -3.56
N ILE A 80 -11.06 9.08 -3.11
CA ILE A 80 -10.55 9.51 -1.81
C ILE A 80 -11.55 10.47 -1.20
N GLN A 81 -11.79 10.34 0.10
CA GLN A 81 -12.55 11.29 0.90
C GLN A 81 -11.73 11.75 2.10
N LYS A 82 -11.71 13.06 2.34
CA LYS A 82 -11.28 13.66 3.60
C LYS A 82 -12.48 13.75 4.53
N PHE A 83 -12.31 13.39 5.80
CA PHE A 83 -13.40 13.41 6.77
C PHE A 83 -12.95 14.00 8.11
N ASP A 84 -13.92 14.54 8.81
CA ASP A 84 -13.75 14.99 10.19
C ASP A 84 -13.66 13.79 11.13
N SER A 85 -12.63 13.73 11.96
CA SER A 85 -12.39 12.59 12.85
C SER A 85 -13.36 12.51 14.04
N LYS A 86 -14.13 13.58 14.32
CA LYS A 86 -15.06 13.66 15.46
C LYS A 86 -16.49 13.46 15.00
N THR A 87 -16.89 14.08 13.89
CA THR A 87 -18.27 14.00 13.35
C THR A 87 -18.42 12.89 12.32
N LEU A 88 -17.32 12.43 11.71
CA LEU A 88 -17.26 11.52 10.58
C LEU A 88 -17.90 12.08 9.29
N GLU A 89 -18.16 13.37 9.26
CA GLU A 89 -18.66 14.04 8.06
C GLU A 89 -17.58 14.14 6.98
N VAL A 90 -17.99 13.99 5.72
CA VAL A 90 -17.09 14.16 4.58
C VAL A 90 -16.83 15.65 4.36
N LEU A 91 -15.58 16.06 4.46
CA LEU A 91 -15.13 17.45 4.29
C LEU A 91 -14.74 17.78 2.84
N ALA A 92 -14.18 16.79 2.14
CA ALA A 92 -13.79 16.92 0.73
C ALA A 92 -13.77 15.53 0.07
N GLU A 93 -13.92 15.51 -1.24
CA GLU A 93 -13.94 14.29 -2.03
C GLU A 93 -13.21 14.48 -3.36
N SER A 94 -12.50 13.46 -3.81
CA SER A 94 -11.86 13.44 -5.12
C SER A 94 -12.88 13.30 -6.25
N PRO A 95 -12.53 13.71 -7.48
CA PRO A 95 -13.25 13.23 -8.65
C PRO A 95 -13.16 11.71 -8.74
N LYS A 96 -13.93 11.09 -9.63
CA LYS A 96 -13.77 9.69 -9.98
C LYS A 96 -12.38 9.49 -10.59
N LEU A 97 -11.54 8.66 -9.96
CA LEU A 97 -10.17 8.42 -10.39
C LEU A 97 -10.12 7.19 -11.30
N PRO A 98 -9.58 7.28 -12.51
CA PRO A 98 -9.42 6.12 -13.38
C PRO A 98 -8.66 4.97 -12.72
N CYS A 99 -9.03 3.74 -13.08
CA CYS A 99 -8.34 2.53 -12.64
C CYS A 99 -8.04 1.54 -13.77
N GLY A 100 -8.32 1.92 -15.03
CA GLY A 100 -8.04 1.12 -16.22
C GLY A 100 -8.83 -0.19 -16.30
N GLY A 101 -10.01 -0.23 -15.70
CA GLY A 101 -10.85 -1.43 -15.66
C GLY A 101 -10.48 -2.43 -14.55
N HIS A 102 -9.47 -2.13 -13.75
CA HIS A 102 -9.04 -3.00 -12.65
C HIS A 102 -9.68 -2.55 -11.34
N VAL A 103 -10.49 -3.43 -10.75
CA VAL A 103 -11.31 -3.13 -9.56
C VAL A 103 -10.58 -3.25 -8.22
N TRP A 104 -9.28 -3.52 -8.21
CA TRP A 104 -8.53 -3.64 -6.97
C TRP A 104 -8.30 -2.29 -6.30
N CYS A 105 -8.40 -2.26 -4.98
CA CYS A 105 -8.41 -1.03 -4.19
C CYS A 105 -7.08 -0.27 -4.11
N GLY A 106 -5.98 -0.85 -4.57
CA GLY A 106 -4.68 -0.17 -4.60
C GLY A 106 -4.12 0.15 -3.21
N ALA A 107 -3.58 1.33 -3.04
CA ALA A 107 -3.03 1.84 -1.78
C ALA A 107 -3.07 3.38 -1.73
N ILE A 108 -2.92 3.96 -0.53
CA ILE A 108 -2.92 5.40 -0.28
C ILE A 108 -1.81 5.77 0.71
N ALA A 109 -1.16 6.91 0.49
CA ALA A 109 -0.14 7.46 1.39
C ALA A 109 -0.16 9.00 1.41
N ALA A 110 0.27 9.62 2.50
CA ALA A 110 0.57 11.04 2.59
C ALA A 110 2.07 11.24 2.40
N HIS A 111 2.46 11.92 1.32
CA HIS A 111 3.83 12.20 0.96
C HIS A 111 4.35 13.45 1.70
N GLU A 112 5.67 13.54 1.94
CA GLU A 112 6.30 14.67 2.65
C GLU A 112 6.08 16.03 1.98
N ASN A 113 5.90 16.08 0.63
CA ASN A 113 5.54 17.32 -0.07
C ASN A 113 4.10 17.80 0.20
N GLY A 114 3.34 17.08 1.03
CA GLY A 114 1.98 17.42 1.44
C GLY A 114 0.88 16.79 0.59
N ASN A 115 1.22 16.12 -0.49
CA ASN A 115 0.25 15.48 -1.38
C ASN A 115 -0.23 14.12 -0.85
N ILE A 116 -1.44 13.75 -1.26
CA ILE A 116 -1.97 12.40 -1.07
C ILE A 116 -1.69 11.62 -2.34
N ILE A 117 -0.92 10.55 -2.21
CA ILE A 117 -0.60 9.64 -3.31
C ILE A 117 -1.53 8.44 -3.25
N LYS A 118 -2.12 8.07 -4.37
CA LYS A 118 -2.98 6.91 -4.49
C LYS A 118 -2.63 6.11 -5.74
N VAL A 119 -2.39 4.81 -5.58
CA VAL A 119 -2.43 3.86 -6.68
C VAL A 119 -3.80 3.21 -6.74
N ASN A 120 -4.37 3.05 -7.93
CA ASN A 120 -5.68 2.45 -8.14
C ASN A 120 -5.76 1.76 -9.50
N GLY A 121 -5.97 0.45 -9.51
CA GLY A 121 -5.82 -0.32 -10.74
C GLY A 121 -4.42 -0.14 -11.33
N ASN A 122 -4.32 0.29 -12.58
CA ASN A 122 -3.06 0.62 -13.23
C ASN A 122 -2.83 2.13 -13.40
N TYR A 123 -3.31 2.93 -12.44
CA TYR A 123 -3.09 4.37 -12.39
C TYR A 123 -2.50 4.82 -11.07
N MET A 124 -1.62 5.83 -11.15
CA MET A 124 -1.11 6.58 -10.02
C MET A 124 -1.71 7.99 -10.04
N HIS A 125 -2.11 8.48 -8.87
CA HIS A 125 -2.72 9.79 -8.71
C HIS A 125 -2.00 10.56 -7.60
N SER A 126 -1.81 11.86 -7.79
CA SER A 126 -1.38 12.81 -6.78
C SER A 126 -2.49 13.84 -6.56
N LEU A 127 -2.91 14.02 -5.32
CA LEU A 127 -3.97 14.93 -4.92
C LEU A 127 -3.47 15.88 -3.83
N ASN A 128 -4.05 17.06 -3.75
CA ASN A 128 -3.78 17.97 -2.64
C ASN A 128 -4.58 17.58 -1.38
N SER A 129 -4.39 18.33 -0.30
CA SER A 129 -5.06 18.10 0.98
C SER A 129 -6.57 18.29 0.96
N ASN A 130 -7.12 18.86 -0.11
CA ASN A 130 -8.57 19.01 -0.35
C ASN A 130 -9.12 17.97 -1.33
N CYS A 131 -8.38 16.91 -1.58
CA CYS A 131 -8.73 15.83 -2.52
C CYS A 131 -8.84 16.29 -4.00
N GLU A 132 -8.31 17.45 -4.36
CA GLU A 132 -8.27 17.90 -5.75
C GLU A 132 -7.15 17.18 -6.50
N LEU A 133 -7.46 16.65 -7.68
CA LEU A 133 -6.50 15.93 -8.51
C LEU A 133 -5.45 16.90 -9.08
N LEU A 134 -4.20 16.70 -8.74
CA LEU A 134 -3.06 17.46 -9.23
C LEU A 134 -2.41 16.79 -10.44
N ARG A 135 -2.25 15.47 -10.39
CA ARG A 135 -1.61 14.68 -11.45
C ARG A 135 -2.19 13.28 -11.52
N GLU A 136 -2.12 12.73 -12.70
CA GLU A 136 -2.53 11.37 -13.01
C GLU A 136 -1.54 10.74 -13.99
N LYS A 137 -1.19 9.49 -13.76
CA LYS A 137 -0.30 8.73 -14.64
C LYS A 137 -0.82 7.30 -14.82
N LYS A 138 -1.02 6.89 -16.05
CA LYS A 138 -1.23 5.48 -16.37
C LYS A 138 0.10 4.74 -16.23
N LEU A 139 0.11 3.69 -15.42
CA LEU A 139 1.29 2.86 -15.19
C LEU A 139 1.57 1.96 -16.40
N PRO A 140 2.84 1.61 -16.67
CA PRO A 140 3.22 0.85 -17.86
C PRO A 140 2.69 -0.60 -17.83
N ILE A 141 2.52 -1.17 -16.65
CA ILE A 141 2.02 -2.53 -16.49
C ILE A 141 0.49 -2.50 -16.39
N ASN A 142 -0.19 -3.04 -17.40
CA ASN A 142 -1.66 -3.05 -17.48
C ASN A 142 -2.27 -4.15 -16.60
N ARG A 143 -2.12 -3.98 -15.28
CA ARG A 143 -2.68 -4.85 -14.23
C ARG A 143 -3.03 -4.04 -13.00
N ALA A 144 -3.84 -4.63 -12.12
CA ALA A 144 -4.06 -4.04 -10.79
C ALA A 144 -2.74 -3.96 -10.02
N HIS A 145 -2.50 -2.83 -9.37
CA HIS A 145 -1.36 -2.60 -8.48
C HIS A 145 -1.84 -2.60 -7.03
N ASN A 146 -1.05 -3.17 -6.16
CA ASN A 146 -1.23 -3.07 -4.72
C ASN A 146 0.10 -2.74 -4.03
N GLY A 147 -0.01 -2.19 -2.83
CA GLY A 147 1.14 -1.72 -2.10
C GLY A 147 1.63 -0.38 -2.65
N LEU A 148 1.94 0.49 -1.73
CA LEU A 148 2.48 1.81 -1.98
C LEU A 148 3.50 2.08 -0.88
N LEU A 149 4.72 2.34 -1.26
CA LEU A 149 5.78 2.80 -0.37
C LEU A 149 6.28 4.14 -0.86
N ILE A 150 6.64 4.99 0.06
CA ILE A 150 7.48 6.16 -0.19
C ILE A 150 8.86 5.80 0.37
N LEU A 151 9.87 5.86 -0.46
CA LEU A 151 11.25 5.57 -0.07
C LEU A 151 11.86 6.73 0.71
N SER A 152 13.02 6.51 1.31
CA SER A 152 13.71 7.51 2.12
C SER A 152 14.11 8.76 1.34
N ASP A 153 14.24 8.67 0.03
CA ASP A 153 14.52 9.78 -0.89
C ASP A 153 13.26 10.46 -1.45
N GLY A 154 12.08 10.07 -0.97
CA GLY A 154 10.78 10.59 -1.40
C GLY A 154 10.20 9.92 -2.65
N THR A 155 10.92 9.05 -3.35
CA THR A 155 10.36 8.39 -4.54
C THR A 155 9.29 7.37 -4.19
N ILE A 156 8.35 7.16 -5.12
CA ILE A 156 7.18 6.32 -4.94
C ILE A 156 7.44 4.93 -5.52
N ILE A 157 7.10 3.90 -4.77
CA ILE A 157 7.13 2.50 -5.22
C ILE A 157 5.73 1.92 -5.21
N THR A 158 5.38 1.21 -6.28
CA THR A 158 4.20 0.34 -6.35
C THR A 158 4.52 -0.95 -7.08
N LYS A 159 3.66 -1.96 -6.97
CA LYS A 159 3.84 -3.29 -7.56
C LYS A 159 2.54 -3.81 -8.13
N ASP A 160 2.59 -4.43 -9.34
CA ASP A 160 1.44 -5.12 -9.92
C ASP A 160 1.14 -6.46 -9.22
N CYS A 161 -0.12 -6.89 -9.31
CA CYS A 161 -0.62 -8.11 -8.71
C CYS A 161 -0.60 -9.25 -9.71
N ARG A 162 0.03 -10.38 -9.36
CA ARG A 162 0.01 -11.61 -10.16
C ARG A 162 -0.11 -12.84 -9.31
N LEU A 163 -1.08 -13.66 -9.66
CA LEU A 163 -1.23 -15.02 -9.14
C LEU A 163 -0.25 -15.97 -9.82
N GLU A 164 -0.13 -17.16 -9.27
CA GLU A 164 0.60 -18.27 -9.88
C GLU A 164 0.11 -18.52 -11.32
N GLY A 165 1.07 -18.75 -12.23
CA GLY A 165 0.79 -18.94 -13.66
C GLY A 165 0.51 -17.67 -14.46
N GLN A 166 0.46 -16.50 -13.82
CA GLN A 166 0.24 -15.21 -14.51
C GLN A 166 1.54 -14.48 -14.89
N GLY A 167 2.69 -15.12 -14.68
CA GLY A 167 4.02 -14.57 -14.94
C GLY A 167 4.57 -13.72 -13.80
N ASN A 168 5.66 -13.02 -14.07
CA ASN A 168 6.42 -12.26 -13.09
C ASN A 168 5.77 -10.92 -12.79
N SER A 169 5.75 -10.52 -11.52
CA SER A 169 5.35 -9.17 -11.11
C SER A 169 6.47 -8.15 -11.37
N PHE A 170 6.10 -6.88 -11.40
CA PHE A 170 7.01 -5.76 -11.62
C PHE A 170 6.88 -4.72 -10.50
N ILE A 171 8.00 -4.15 -10.11
CA ILE A 171 8.05 -2.95 -9.27
C ILE A 171 8.20 -1.74 -10.17
N THR A 172 7.35 -0.75 -9.97
CA THR A 172 7.41 0.55 -10.66
C THR A 172 7.83 1.62 -9.67
N ARG A 173 8.87 2.41 -10.01
CA ARG A 173 9.38 3.53 -9.22
C ARG A 173 9.13 4.84 -9.95
N LEU A 174 8.55 5.82 -9.24
CA LEU A 174 8.13 7.09 -9.82
C LEU A 174 8.67 8.27 -9.02
N ASP A 175 8.87 9.35 -9.73
CA ASP A 175 9.11 10.67 -9.15
C ASP A 175 7.80 11.22 -8.53
N PRO A 176 7.82 11.74 -7.29
CA PRO A 176 6.60 12.15 -6.59
C PRO A 176 5.94 13.41 -7.15
N ASP A 177 6.68 14.28 -7.81
CA ASP A 177 6.18 15.56 -8.31
C ASP A 177 5.64 15.48 -9.73
N SER A 178 6.31 14.71 -10.60
CA SER A 178 5.92 14.53 -12.00
C SER A 178 5.10 13.27 -12.25
N LEU A 179 5.21 12.25 -11.39
CA LEU A 179 4.74 10.87 -11.58
C LEU A 179 5.42 10.17 -12.78
N GLU A 180 6.55 10.68 -13.27
CA GLU A 180 7.31 10.00 -14.31
C GLU A 180 8.15 8.85 -13.74
N LEU A 181 8.47 7.87 -14.59
CA LEU A 181 9.29 6.73 -14.20
C LEU A 181 10.72 7.18 -13.91
N ILE A 182 11.29 6.72 -12.79
CA ILE A 182 12.73 6.89 -12.51
C ILE A 182 13.56 5.97 -13.39
N HIS A 183 13.04 4.77 -13.66
CA HIS A 183 13.63 3.76 -14.55
C HIS A 183 12.52 2.85 -15.07
N GLU A 184 12.83 1.99 -16.04
CA GLU A 184 11.92 0.96 -16.50
C GLU A 184 11.45 0.06 -15.33
N PRO A 185 10.22 -0.49 -15.38
CA PRO A 185 9.72 -1.37 -14.34
C PRO A 185 10.65 -2.55 -14.07
N PHE A 186 10.99 -2.75 -12.83
CA PHE A 186 11.88 -3.82 -12.38
C PHE A 186 11.14 -5.16 -12.32
N ALA A 187 11.54 -6.12 -13.14
CA ALA A 187 10.95 -7.45 -13.17
C ALA A 187 11.39 -8.29 -11.96
N LEU A 188 10.44 -8.85 -11.24
CA LEU A 188 10.70 -9.84 -10.18
C LEU A 188 10.88 -11.24 -10.80
N PRO A 189 11.55 -12.17 -10.12
CA PRO A 189 11.73 -13.53 -10.65
C PRO A 189 10.46 -14.38 -10.62
N GLU A 190 9.41 -13.93 -9.92
CA GLU A 190 8.13 -14.63 -9.81
C GLU A 190 6.95 -13.66 -9.63
N GLY A 191 5.72 -14.18 -9.69
CA GLY A 191 4.51 -13.42 -9.39
C GLY A 191 4.41 -13.05 -7.90
N SER A 192 3.58 -12.07 -7.60
CA SER A 192 3.32 -11.61 -6.23
C SER A 192 1.93 -11.03 -6.12
N MET A 193 1.14 -11.53 -5.18
CA MET A 193 -0.13 -10.92 -4.77
C MET A 193 0.01 -10.10 -3.50
N GLY A 194 1.01 -10.43 -2.68
CA GLY A 194 1.26 -9.79 -1.39
C GLY A 194 1.65 -8.31 -1.51
N ARG A 195 1.38 -7.56 -0.46
CA ARG A 195 1.79 -6.17 -0.35
C ARG A 195 3.24 -6.06 0.09
N ILE A 196 3.92 -5.06 -0.43
CA ILE A 196 5.33 -4.79 -0.17
C ILE A 196 5.52 -4.08 1.18
N ALA A 197 6.64 -4.37 1.83
CA ALA A 197 7.13 -3.65 2.99
C ALA A 197 8.56 -3.15 2.71
N SER A 198 9.04 -2.16 3.42
CA SER A 198 10.44 -1.73 3.32
C SER A 198 11.05 -1.40 4.67
N GLU A 199 12.36 -1.44 4.70
CA GLU A 199 13.18 -1.06 5.83
C GLU A 199 14.38 -0.24 5.35
N PHE A 200 14.64 0.85 6.06
CA PHE A 200 15.83 1.65 5.93
C PHE A 200 16.70 1.47 7.18
N ASN A 201 17.95 1.06 7.00
CA ASN A 201 18.91 0.82 8.08
C ASN A 201 20.33 1.20 7.63
N ASP A 202 21.34 0.92 8.45
CA ASP A 202 22.75 1.26 8.18
C ASP A 202 23.33 0.56 6.94
N GLN A 203 22.70 -0.49 6.45
CA GLN A 203 23.07 -1.23 5.22
C GLN A 203 22.42 -0.64 3.97
N GLY A 204 21.47 0.27 4.12
CA GLY A 204 20.71 0.89 3.05
C GLY A 204 19.20 0.67 3.15
N GLU A 205 18.51 0.86 2.06
CA GLU A 205 17.07 0.68 1.98
C GLU A 205 16.73 -0.58 1.18
N PHE A 206 15.85 -1.39 1.72
CA PHE A 206 15.43 -2.66 1.13
C PHE A 206 13.91 -2.74 1.06
N ILE A 207 13.40 -3.24 -0.07
CA ILE A 207 11.99 -3.58 -0.25
C ILE A 207 11.86 -5.10 -0.13
N TYR A 208 10.88 -5.54 0.63
CA TYR A 208 10.54 -6.95 0.81
C TYR A 208 9.22 -7.26 0.12
N VAL A 209 9.26 -8.25 -0.77
CA VAL A 209 8.12 -8.64 -1.60
C VAL A 209 7.75 -10.08 -1.30
N PRO A 210 6.54 -10.35 -0.79
CA PRO A 210 6.01 -11.71 -0.73
C PRO A 210 5.74 -12.21 -2.16
N GLY A 211 6.63 -13.04 -2.69
CA GLY A 211 6.43 -13.73 -3.96
C GLY A 211 5.51 -14.94 -3.81
N ILE A 212 5.37 -15.74 -4.86
CA ILE A 212 4.56 -16.97 -4.83
C ILE A 212 5.22 -18.06 -3.99
N GLU A 213 6.54 -18.20 -4.07
CA GLU A 213 7.29 -19.23 -3.33
C GLU A 213 8.23 -18.67 -2.27
N ARG A 214 8.70 -17.44 -2.48
CA ARG A 214 9.82 -16.86 -1.73
C ARG A 214 9.47 -15.47 -1.22
N ILE A 215 10.24 -15.03 -0.24
CA ILE A 215 10.33 -13.61 0.07
C ILE A 215 11.51 -13.05 -0.70
N LEU A 216 11.24 -12.06 -1.53
CA LEU A 216 12.26 -11.39 -2.33
C LEU A 216 12.73 -10.14 -1.60
N ARG A 217 14.03 -9.92 -1.51
CA ARG A 217 14.64 -8.70 -0.99
C ARG A 217 15.23 -7.90 -2.15
N ILE A 218 14.79 -6.65 -2.29
CA ILE A 218 15.22 -5.76 -3.35
C ILE A 218 15.97 -4.60 -2.73
N LYS A 219 17.23 -4.45 -3.08
CA LYS A 219 18.05 -3.30 -2.68
C LYS A 219 17.68 -2.08 -3.50
N VAL A 220 17.49 -0.97 -2.80
CA VAL A 220 17.23 0.33 -3.42
C VAL A 220 18.55 1.07 -3.61
N ASN A 221 18.87 1.40 -4.84
CA ASN A 221 19.96 2.31 -5.19
C ASN A 221 19.39 3.64 -5.69
N SER A 222 20.20 4.67 -5.85
CA SER A 222 19.72 6.01 -6.25
C SER A 222 18.87 6.00 -7.52
N ASN A 223 19.29 5.27 -8.55
CA ASN A 223 18.61 5.23 -9.85
C ASN A 223 18.24 3.83 -10.32
N SER A 224 18.29 2.82 -9.46
CA SER A 224 18.00 1.43 -9.82
C SER A 224 17.49 0.62 -8.64
N LEU A 225 16.90 -0.51 -8.95
CA LEU A 225 16.54 -1.58 -8.02
C LEU A 225 17.36 -2.81 -8.36
N GLU A 226 17.77 -3.57 -7.35
CA GLU A 226 18.61 -4.77 -7.51
C GLU A 226 18.07 -5.90 -6.65
N LEU A 227 17.90 -7.09 -7.25
CA LEU A 227 17.53 -8.29 -6.51
C LEU A 227 18.71 -8.74 -5.66
N ASP A 228 18.47 -8.95 -4.37
CA ASP A 228 19.47 -9.55 -3.49
C ASP A 228 19.36 -11.06 -3.53
N ASP A 229 20.10 -11.67 -4.46
CA ASP A 229 20.13 -13.12 -4.67
C ASP A 229 20.68 -13.90 -3.48
N SER A 230 21.39 -13.25 -2.57
CA SER A 230 21.93 -13.86 -1.36
C SER A 230 20.87 -14.11 -0.28
N TRP A 231 19.71 -13.47 -0.40
CA TRP A 231 18.64 -13.55 0.61
C TRP A 231 17.25 -13.66 -0.04
N MET A 232 16.83 -14.88 -0.31
CA MET A 232 15.52 -15.21 -0.88
C MET A 232 14.96 -16.49 -0.22
N PRO A 233 14.57 -16.43 1.07
CA PRO A 233 14.06 -17.59 1.76
C PRO A 233 12.76 -18.10 1.13
N LYS A 234 12.70 -19.42 0.91
CA LYS A 234 11.45 -20.10 0.56
C LYS A 234 10.59 -20.22 1.81
N TYR A 235 9.33 -19.83 1.69
CA TYR A 235 8.31 -20.03 2.72
C TYR A 235 7.28 -21.09 2.29
N ARG A 236 7.22 -21.40 1.00
CA ARG A 236 6.33 -22.40 0.42
C ARG A 236 7.13 -23.59 -0.08
N ASP A 237 6.70 -24.80 0.30
CA ASP A 237 7.20 -26.03 -0.29
C ASP A 237 6.39 -26.32 -1.56
N SER A 238 7.07 -26.58 -2.69
CA SER A 238 6.45 -26.93 -3.96
C SER A 238 5.60 -28.21 -3.92
N ASN A 239 5.80 -29.05 -2.93
CA ASN A 239 5.04 -30.30 -2.71
C ASN A 239 4.05 -30.22 -1.54
N GLY A 240 3.99 -29.09 -0.85
CA GLY A 240 3.12 -28.86 0.29
C GLY A 240 1.80 -28.18 -0.07
N PRO A 241 0.90 -27.99 0.91
CA PRO A 241 -0.28 -27.15 0.71
C PRO A 241 0.15 -25.76 0.23
N HIS A 242 -0.52 -25.32 -0.81
CA HIS A 242 -0.19 -24.07 -1.49
C HIS A 242 -0.57 -22.86 -0.63
N GLY A 243 0.38 -22.31 0.12
CA GLY A 243 0.23 -21.04 0.81
C GLY A 243 0.35 -19.86 -0.15
N LEU A 244 -0.33 -18.77 0.15
CA LEU A 244 -0.23 -17.51 -0.57
C LEU A 244 0.06 -16.41 0.45
N ALA A 245 1.31 -15.97 0.53
CA ALA A 245 1.70 -14.85 1.37
C ALA A 245 1.03 -13.57 0.87
N TRP A 246 0.24 -12.95 1.74
CA TRP A 246 -0.55 -11.77 1.40
C TRP A 246 0.06 -10.49 1.95
N ASP A 247 0.18 -10.41 3.25
CA ASP A 247 0.76 -9.26 3.93
C ASP A 247 2.01 -9.67 4.71
N GLY A 248 3.07 -8.89 4.53
CA GLY A 248 4.26 -8.98 5.36
C GLY A 248 4.33 -7.80 6.32
N CYS A 249 4.88 -8.03 7.51
CA CYS A 249 5.33 -6.95 8.38
C CYS A 249 6.75 -7.21 8.87
N ILE A 250 7.50 -6.15 9.13
CA ILE A 250 8.87 -6.22 9.63
C ILE A 250 8.86 -5.81 11.10
N SER A 251 9.28 -6.72 11.99
CA SER A 251 9.41 -6.45 13.41
C SER A 251 10.55 -7.27 14.01
N ASP A 252 11.32 -6.64 14.89
CA ASP A 252 12.39 -7.28 15.67
C ASP A 252 13.38 -8.08 14.81
N GLY A 253 13.79 -7.52 13.66
CA GLY A 253 14.73 -8.16 12.73
C GLY A 253 14.17 -9.35 11.98
N SER A 254 12.84 -9.56 12.01
CA SER A 254 12.13 -10.66 11.37
C SER A 254 11.05 -10.15 10.43
N ILE A 255 10.76 -10.93 9.39
CA ILE A 255 9.60 -10.71 8.52
C ILE A 255 8.53 -11.72 8.90
N TRP A 256 7.36 -11.20 9.25
CA TRP A 256 6.16 -11.96 9.58
C TRP A 256 5.23 -11.93 8.39
N LEU A 257 4.75 -13.08 7.97
CA LEU A 257 3.85 -13.22 6.83
C LEU A 257 2.50 -13.74 7.29
N MET A 258 1.44 -13.19 6.69
CA MET A 258 0.12 -13.79 6.74
C MET A 258 -0.04 -14.69 5.52
N ASP A 259 -0.33 -15.95 5.75
CA ASP A 259 -0.62 -16.92 4.70
C ASP A 259 -2.14 -17.11 4.58
N ASN A 260 -2.67 -16.88 3.38
CA ASN A 260 -4.11 -17.03 3.09
C ASN A 260 -4.51 -18.46 2.72
N GLY A 261 -3.61 -19.41 2.81
CA GLY A 261 -3.85 -20.80 2.41
C GLY A 261 -3.68 -21.01 0.91
N ASP A 262 -4.35 -22.03 0.35
CA ASP A 262 -4.20 -22.33 -1.06
C ASP A 262 -4.95 -21.31 -1.96
N ILE A 263 -4.48 -21.24 -3.20
CA ILE A 263 -4.99 -20.28 -4.18
C ILE A 263 -6.47 -20.53 -4.54
N GLN A 264 -6.96 -21.75 -4.38
CA GLN A 264 -8.34 -22.09 -4.65
C GLN A 264 -9.26 -21.45 -3.62
N SER A 265 -8.87 -21.49 -2.34
CA SER A 265 -9.59 -20.81 -1.26
C SER A 265 -9.71 -19.31 -1.52
N VAL A 266 -8.64 -18.68 -2.05
CA VAL A 266 -8.67 -17.26 -2.43
C VAL A 266 -9.61 -17.02 -3.60
N ARG A 267 -9.59 -17.86 -4.62
CA ARG A 267 -10.52 -17.78 -5.77
C ARG A 267 -11.97 -17.96 -5.34
N ASP A 268 -12.24 -18.92 -4.46
CA ASP A 268 -13.59 -19.21 -3.97
C ASP A 268 -14.15 -18.03 -3.16
N ILE A 269 -13.31 -17.37 -2.36
CA ILE A 269 -13.72 -16.20 -1.56
C ILE A 269 -13.95 -14.98 -2.44
N TYR A 270 -13.09 -14.73 -3.42
CA TYR A 270 -13.11 -13.50 -4.21
C TYR A 270 -13.73 -13.66 -5.60
N GLY A 271 -14.15 -14.86 -5.98
CA GLY A 271 -14.85 -15.13 -7.24
C GLY A 271 -14.00 -14.92 -8.50
N THR A 272 -12.69 -15.13 -8.41
CA THR A 272 -11.74 -14.91 -9.52
C THR A 272 -11.35 -16.21 -10.23
#